data_8de27df7f6e5a58f8ef6871b06ae7dba
#
_entry.id   8de27df7f6e5a58f8ef6871b06ae7dba
#
_cell.length_a   1.000
_cell.length_b   1.000
_cell.length_c   1.000
_cell.angle_alpha   90.00
_cell.angle_beta   90.00
_cell.angle_gamma   90.00
#
_symmetry.space_group_name_H-M   'P 1'
#
loop_
_entity.id
_entity.type
_entity.pdbx_description
1 polymer ?
#
loop_
_entity_poly.entity_id
_entity_poly.type
_entity_poly.pdbx_seq_one_letter_code
_entity_poly.pdbx_strand_id
1 'polypeptide(L)'
;MNNSPLEFLAKKYGNVVKYNSDGNVAGIFVKFPKMKSSDLVAGLPEHTHPAFIINGVEQDYILLGKYKGGDNGVANGAILSLPNIMPVRSLGADQCLTRMKKAGTGITGMTVADYGFIKLLAQKHGWVPKGNSNWGQSHKDATAWTAGAAVAVGNERAYEGYIYKCLIAHTTSAELKPDIAPTYWQKGKLIGGISQDTEKEAAHQTGYRTLNGTGPLDWYLGSDPANLSDIVGSSVELQYGYRIVDCELQILENNNAANPDADLSASSAAWKAILPNASDDGYTLVAPGTTGTLHWNVHWNGTGSAIQLDTQCDDLTGYARGQSFKTLTAHPTRLPHVPSVVKELGLFPTDASDQTEGFYCVSFIEGEGLSYRGGGCNDASYAGLGNVSTSAFVGRGVEDQIFGCRPRSIG
;
A
#
# COMPACT_ATOMS: atom_id res chain seq x y z
N MET A 1 -18.28 -19.11 26.77
CA MET A 1 -17.62 -17.99 26.05
C MET A 1 -18.48 -17.71 24.82
N ASN A 2 -19.21 -16.60 24.82
CA ASN A 2 -20.00 -16.20 23.65
C ASN A 2 -19.05 -15.62 22.61
N ASN A 3 -18.67 -16.45 21.63
CA ASN A 3 -17.89 -15.95 20.49
C ASN A 3 -18.74 -14.88 19.77
N SER A 4 -18.22 -13.67 19.66
CA SER A 4 -18.92 -12.62 18.91
C SER A 4 -19.07 -13.06 17.44
N PRO A 5 -20.08 -12.59 16.70
CA PRO A 5 -20.21 -12.87 15.26
C PRO A 5 -18.93 -12.54 14.47
N LEU A 6 -18.22 -11.51 14.89
CA LEU A 6 -16.95 -11.09 14.31
C LEU A 6 -15.84 -12.14 14.49
N GLU A 7 -15.74 -12.72 15.68
CA GLU A 7 -14.77 -13.79 15.99
C GLU A 7 -15.08 -15.07 15.21
N PHE A 8 -16.37 -15.42 15.09
CA PHE A 8 -16.79 -16.54 14.27
C PHE A 8 -16.37 -16.37 12.79
N LEU A 9 -16.63 -15.20 12.21
CA LEU A 9 -16.22 -14.90 10.83
C LEU A 9 -14.69 -14.93 10.66
N ALA A 10 -13.96 -14.34 11.58
CA ALA A 10 -12.50 -14.34 11.54
C ALA A 10 -11.94 -15.78 11.55
N LYS A 11 -12.43 -16.61 12.45
CA LYS A 11 -12.03 -18.04 12.54
C LYS A 11 -12.40 -18.82 11.30
N LYS A 12 -13.58 -18.58 10.70
CA LYS A 12 -14.01 -19.21 9.44
C LYS A 12 -12.98 -19.00 8.31
N TYR A 13 -12.35 -17.82 8.27
CA TYR A 13 -11.35 -17.47 7.27
C TYR A 13 -9.91 -17.72 7.74
N GLY A 14 -9.69 -18.37 8.88
CA GLY A 14 -8.35 -18.61 9.43
C GLY A 14 -7.64 -17.33 9.91
N ASN A 15 -8.38 -16.23 10.08
CA ASN A 15 -7.82 -14.97 10.55
C ASN A 15 -7.69 -14.97 12.08
N VAL A 16 -6.76 -14.17 12.60
CA VAL A 16 -6.49 -14.02 14.03
C VAL A 16 -7.20 -12.79 14.56
N VAL A 17 -7.94 -12.94 15.66
CA VAL A 17 -8.51 -11.82 16.41
C VAL A 17 -7.58 -11.47 17.57
N LYS A 18 -7.21 -10.22 17.69
CA LYS A 18 -6.48 -9.68 18.84
C LYS A 18 -7.41 -8.82 19.70
N TYR A 19 -7.14 -8.83 20.99
CA TYR A 19 -7.91 -8.11 21.99
C TYR A 19 -6.99 -7.14 22.76
N ASN A 20 -7.53 -6.05 23.26
CA ASN A 20 -6.86 -5.18 24.21
C ASN A 20 -6.93 -5.75 25.63
N SER A 21 -6.31 -5.04 26.60
CA SER A 21 -6.33 -5.41 28.03
C SER A 21 -7.73 -5.51 28.64
N ASP A 22 -8.70 -4.78 28.07
CA ASP A 22 -10.08 -4.74 28.56
C ASP A 22 -10.97 -5.82 27.92
N GLY A 23 -10.37 -6.69 27.09
CA GLY A 23 -11.08 -7.74 26.40
C GLY A 23 -11.86 -7.28 25.14
N ASN A 24 -11.71 -6.04 24.70
CA ASN A 24 -12.33 -5.53 23.50
C ASN A 24 -11.48 -5.91 22.26
N VAL A 25 -12.16 -6.15 21.12
CA VAL A 25 -11.46 -6.49 19.87
C VAL A 25 -10.60 -5.32 19.41
N ALA A 26 -9.31 -5.56 19.33
CA ALA A 26 -8.31 -4.64 18.81
C ALA A 26 -8.19 -4.71 17.28
N GLY A 27 -8.45 -5.87 16.69
CA GLY A 27 -8.45 -6.04 15.24
C GLY A 27 -8.50 -7.49 14.78
N ILE A 28 -8.77 -7.62 13.50
CA ILE A 28 -8.67 -8.88 12.74
C ILE A 28 -7.39 -8.82 11.91
N PHE A 29 -6.59 -9.88 11.98
CA PHE A 29 -5.30 -9.97 11.33
C PHE A 29 -5.22 -11.20 10.43
N VAL A 30 -4.59 -11.01 9.26
CA VAL A 30 -4.21 -12.10 8.36
C VAL A 30 -2.85 -12.61 8.80
N LYS A 31 -2.72 -13.92 8.91
CA LYS A 31 -1.48 -14.61 9.26
C LYS A 31 -0.76 -15.04 7.99
N PHE A 32 0.46 -14.55 7.80
CA PHE A 32 1.33 -14.95 6.71
C PHE A 32 2.50 -15.77 7.28
N PRO A 33 2.70 -17.02 6.82
CA PRO A 33 3.82 -17.85 7.25
C PRO A 33 5.15 -17.29 6.73
N LYS A 34 6.23 -17.59 7.45
CA LYS A 34 7.60 -17.26 7.06
C LYS A 34 7.91 -17.78 5.66
N MET A 35 8.53 -16.95 4.84
CA MET A 35 8.99 -17.27 3.49
C MET A 35 10.39 -16.71 3.25
N LYS A 36 11.15 -17.37 2.38
CA LYS A 36 12.39 -16.83 1.85
C LYS A 36 12.10 -15.84 0.71
N SER A 37 13.00 -14.89 0.49
CA SER A 37 12.89 -13.94 -0.62
C SER A 37 12.92 -14.65 -1.97
N SER A 38 13.78 -15.67 -2.13
CA SER A 38 13.87 -16.51 -3.33
C SER A 38 12.59 -17.31 -3.61
N ASP A 39 11.80 -17.66 -2.59
CA ASP A 39 10.52 -18.33 -2.76
C ASP A 39 9.44 -17.39 -3.31
N LEU A 40 9.59 -16.09 -3.10
CA LEU A 40 8.66 -15.06 -3.60
C LEU A 40 8.93 -14.72 -5.05
N VAL A 41 10.19 -14.38 -5.38
CA VAL A 41 10.60 -14.03 -6.74
C VAL A 41 11.99 -14.62 -7.02
N ALA A 42 12.10 -15.36 -8.12
CA ALA A 42 13.37 -15.94 -8.56
C ALA A 42 14.44 -14.83 -8.77
N GLY A 43 15.66 -15.10 -8.37
CA GLY A 43 16.76 -14.13 -8.43
C GLY A 43 16.93 -13.24 -7.20
N LEU A 44 15.97 -13.23 -6.27
CA LEU A 44 16.18 -12.67 -4.95
C LEU A 44 17.00 -13.64 -4.07
N PRO A 45 17.67 -13.14 -3.01
CA PRO A 45 18.53 -13.95 -2.15
C PRO A 45 17.80 -15.11 -1.46
N GLU A 46 18.53 -16.21 -1.23
CA GLU A 46 18.03 -17.37 -0.51
C GLU A 46 18.15 -17.18 1.03
N HIS A 47 17.47 -16.18 1.54
CA HIS A 47 17.36 -15.95 2.97
C HIS A 47 15.90 -15.68 3.37
N THR A 48 15.62 -15.74 4.67
CA THR A 48 14.31 -15.32 5.20
C THR A 48 14.03 -13.88 4.82
N HIS A 49 12.86 -13.61 4.21
CA HIS A 49 12.48 -12.26 3.81
C HIS A 49 12.52 -11.31 5.02
N PRO A 50 13.03 -10.07 4.89
CA PRO A 50 13.18 -9.12 6.00
C PRO A 50 11.92 -8.92 6.85
N ALA A 51 10.72 -9.01 6.28
CA ALA A 51 9.45 -8.88 7.01
C ALA A 51 9.33 -9.83 8.22
N PHE A 52 10.03 -10.94 8.20
CA PHE A 52 9.99 -11.98 9.25
C PHE A 52 11.15 -11.90 10.24
N ILE A 53 12.00 -10.87 10.18
CA ILE A 53 13.16 -10.74 11.08
C ILE A 53 13.01 -9.48 11.91
N ILE A 54 12.87 -9.63 13.23
CA ILE A 54 12.74 -8.52 14.19
C ILE A 54 13.83 -8.64 15.23
N ASN A 55 14.68 -7.63 15.38
CA ASN A 55 15.83 -7.62 16.29
C ASN A 55 16.74 -8.85 16.12
N GLY A 56 16.98 -9.25 14.87
CA GLY A 56 17.79 -10.43 14.53
C GLY A 56 17.11 -11.78 14.79
N VAL A 57 15.86 -11.80 15.24
CA VAL A 57 15.11 -13.03 15.51
C VAL A 57 14.11 -13.28 14.41
N GLU A 58 14.21 -14.45 13.78
CA GLU A 58 13.21 -14.90 12.79
C GLU A 58 11.87 -15.25 13.45
N GLN A 59 10.81 -14.73 12.86
CA GLN A 59 9.43 -15.01 13.25
C GLN A 59 8.85 -16.07 12.33
N ASP A 60 8.15 -17.08 12.86
CA ASP A 60 7.51 -18.11 12.04
C ASP A 60 6.36 -17.56 11.17
N TYR A 61 5.83 -16.43 11.52
CA TYR A 61 4.76 -15.72 10.79
C TYR A 61 4.71 -14.24 11.15
N ILE A 62 4.02 -13.47 10.31
CA ILE A 62 3.63 -12.10 10.61
C ILE A 62 2.10 -11.98 10.63
N LEU A 63 1.60 -11.02 11.39
CA LEU A 63 0.18 -10.69 11.49
C LEU A 63 -0.05 -9.27 10.97
N LEU A 64 -0.71 -9.15 9.81
CA LEU A 64 -1.05 -7.87 9.21
C LEU A 64 -2.54 -7.60 9.35
N GLY A 65 -2.89 -6.38 9.72
CA GLY A 65 -4.28 -5.96 9.85
C GLY A 65 -5.05 -6.25 8.57
N LYS A 66 -6.12 -7.04 8.66
CA LYS A 66 -6.93 -7.40 7.50
C LYS A 66 -7.51 -6.18 6.81
N TYR A 67 -7.87 -5.18 7.60
CA TYR A 67 -8.47 -3.92 7.18
C TYR A 67 -7.55 -2.75 7.46
N LYS A 68 -7.71 -1.66 6.72
CA LYS A 68 -7.07 -0.39 7.04
C LYS A 68 -7.44 0.04 8.45
N GLY A 69 -6.56 0.78 9.09
CA GLY A 69 -6.79 1.34 10.41
C GLY A 69 -8.00 2.26 10.41
N GLY A 70 -8.99 1.92 11.20
CA GLY A 70 -10.20 2.70 11.39
C GLY A 70 -10.31 3.27 12.79
N ASP A 71 -11.03 4.35 12.91
CA ASP A 71 -11.31 5.05 14.15
C ASP A 71 -12.61 4.50 14.76
N ASN A 72 -12.66 4.37 16.07
CA ASN A 72 -13.86 3.98 16.80
C ASN A 72 -14.75 5.17 17.19
N GLY A 73 -14.50 6.35 16.61
CA GLY A 73 -15.26 7.57 16.86
C GLY A 73 -14.85 8.34 18.12
N VAL A 74 -13.83 7.88 18.84
CA VAL A 74 -13.30 8.57 20.03
C VAL A 74 -12.07 9.40 19.65
N ALA A 75 -12.12 10.70 19.87
CA ALA A 75 -10.97 11.60 19.67
C ALA A 75 -9.72 11.04 20.41
N ASN A 76 -8.61 10.94 19.69
CA ASN A 76 -7.39 10.28 20.17
C ASN A 76 -7.56 8.82 20.64
N GLY A 77 -8.62 8.14 20.21
CA GLY A 77 -8.89 6.74 20.47
C GLY A 77 -7.91 5.80 19.76
N ALA A 78 -8.03 4.51 20.04
CA ALA A 78 -7.25 3.49 19.37
C ALA A 78 -7.62 3.39 17.87
N ILE A 79 -6.65 3.08 17.04
CA ILE A 79 -6.86 2.71 15.63
C ILE A 79 -6.94 1.19 15.53
N LEU A 80 -8.05 0.69 14.98
CA LEU A 80 -8.44 -0.72 14.97
C LEU A 80 -8.47 -1.26 13.53
N SER A 81 -8.14 -2.55 13.33
CA SER A 81 -8.32 -3.23 12.05
C SER A 81 -9.66 -3.98 12.03
N LEU A 82 -10.73 -3.30 11.71
CA LEU A 82 -12.10 -3.84 11.75
C LEU A 82 -12.85 -3.59 10.44
N PRO A 83 -13.80 -4.47 10.06
CA PRO A 83 -14.71 -4.24 8.95
C PRO A 83 -15.75 -3.16 9.28
N ASN A 84 -16.33 -2.57 8.24
CA ASN A 84 -17.46 -1.63 8.33
C ASN A 84 -17.18 -0.36 9.16
N ILE A 85 -15.92 0.01 9.32
CA ILE A 85 -15.54 1.31 9.86
C ILE A 85 -14.76 2.10 8.81
N MET A 86 -14.83 3.43 8.90
CA MET A 86 -14.09 4.30 7.99
C MET A 86 -12.60 4.23 8.28
N PRO A 87 -11.74 4.13 7.26
CA PRO A 87 -10.32 4.35 7.45
C PRO A 87 -10.05 5.72 8.08
N VAL A 88 -9.08 5.79 8.99
CA VAL A 88 -8.65 7.08 9.56
C VAL A 88 -8.12 8.00 8.48
N ARG A 89 -8.18 9.30 8.75
CA ARG A 89 -7.61 10.36 7.93
C ARG A 89 -7.10 11.50 8.82
N SER A 90 -6.42 12.47 8.19
CA SER A 90 -5.97 13.70 8.85
C SER A 90 -5.14 13.42 10.12
N LEU A 91 -4.24 12.44 10.01
CA LEU A 91 -3.32 12.06 11.07
C LEU A 91 -1.91 11.97 10.51
N GLY A 92 -0.95 12.57 11.21
CA GLY A 92 0.47 12.38 10.93
C GLY A 92 0.97 10.98 11.32
N ALA A 93 2.17 10.63 10.86
CA ALA A 93 2.74 9.30 11.07
C ALA A 93 2.88 8.94 12.56
N ASP A 94 3.36 9.87 13.39
CA ASP A 94 3.55 9.64 14.81
C ASP A 94 2.22 9.51 15.56
N GLN A 95 1.18 10.24 15.14
CA GLN A 95 -0.16 10.12 15.70
C GLN A 95 -0.79 8.76 15.31
N CYS A 96 -0.66 8.34 14.05
CA CYS A 96 -1.11 7.03 13.60
C CYS A 96 -0.47 5.91 14.43
N LEU A 97 0.88 5.94 14.57
CA LEU A 97 1.61 4.94 15.34
C LEU A 97 1.18 4.89 16.81
N THR A 98 1.10 6.06 17.45
CA THR A 98 0.66 6.18 18.84
C THR A 98 -0.75 5.59 19.04
N ARG A 99 -1.67 5.91 18.14
CA ARG A 99 -3.05 5.44 18.23
C ARG A 99 -3.20 3.94 17.88
N MET A 100 -2.36 3.39 16.99
CA MET A 100 -2.31 1.95 16.75
C MET A 100 -1.79 1.18 17.97
N LYS A 101 -0.75 1.66 18.64
CA LYS A 101 -0.23 1.07 19.89
C LYS A 101 -1.27 1.04 21.02
N LYS A 102 -2.20 2.00 21.05
CA LYS A 102 -3.32 2.00 22.00
C LYS A 102 -4.33 0.87 21.77
N ALA A 103 -4.34 0.25 20.60
CA ALA A 103 -5.27 -0.82 20.29
C ALA A 103 -4.99 -2.10 21.10
N GLY A 104 -3.74 -2.33 21.51
CA GLY A 104 -3.37 -3.48 22.33
C GLY A 104 -1.87 -3.77 22.33
N THR A 105 -1.45 -4.62 23.25
CA THR A 105 -0.04 -5.03 23.39
C THR A 105 0.45 -5.69 22.11
N GLY A 106 1.63 -5.28 21.65
CA GLY A 106 2.26 -5.81 20.44
C GLY A 106 1.63 -5.31 19.13
N ILE A 107 0.66 -4.40 19.18
CA ILE A 107 0.11 -3.76 17.98
C ILE A 107 0.92 -2.52 17.63
N THR A 108 1.30 -2.40 16.37
CA THR A 108 2.07 -1.30 15.79
C THR A 108 1.61 -1.05 14.36
N GLY A 109 2.34 -0.27 13.58
CA GLY A 109 2.03 0.03 12.19
C GLY A 109 2.70 -0.91 11.20
N MET A 110 2.05 -1.14 10.06
CA MET A 110 2.61 -1.87 8.93
C MET A 110 3.90 -1.19 8.46
N THR A 111 4.94 -1.98 8.22
CA THR A 111 6.26 -1.50 7.85
C THR A 111 6.51 -1.57 6.34
N VAL A 112 7.59 -0.94 5.89
CA VAL A 112 8.05 -1.06 4.51
C VAL A 112 8.38 -2.52 4.15
N ALA A 113 8.97 -3.28 5.09
CA ALA A 113 9.29 -4.69 4.88
C ALA A 113 8.02 -5.56 4.76
N ASP A 114 7.00 -5.31 5.58
CA ASP A 114 5.70 -5.99 5.46
C ASP A 114 5.05 -5.73 4.11
N TYR A 115 5.05 -4.47 3.65
CA TYR A 115 4.47 -4.12 2.36
C TYR A 115 5.26 -4.68 1.19
N GLY A 116 6.61 -4.68 1.28
CA GLY A 116 7.48 -5.32 0.31
C GLY A 116 7.15 -6.81 0.15
N PHE A 117 7.00 -7.52 1.27
CA PHE A 117 6.57 -8.92 1.28
C PHE A 117 5.23 -9.11 0.55
N ILE A 118 4.22 -8.29 0.85
CA ILE A 118 2.90 -8.37 0.19
C ILE A 118 3.00 -8.10 -1.31
N LYS A 119 3.79 -7.12 -1.72
CA LYS A 119 4.04 -6.82 -3.14
C LYS A 119 4.68 -8.01 -3.86
N LEU A 120 5.72 -8.62 -3.27
CA LEU A 120 6.39 -9.78 -3.86
C LEU A 120 5.48 -11.03 -3.86
N LEU A 121 4.69 -11.23 -2.82
CA LEU A 121 3.70 -12.31 -2.78
C LEU A 121 2.65 -12.16 -3.89
N ALA A 122 2.17 -10.94 -4.10
CA ALA A 122 1.24 -10.65 -5.20
C ALA A 122 1.90 -10.89 -6.56
N GLN A 123 3.16 -10.49 -6.74
CA GLN A 123 3.94 -10.74 -7.97
C GLN A 123 4.08 -12.25 -8.23
N LYS A 124 4.44 -13.04 -7.19
CA LYS A 124 4.54 -14.51 -7.27
C LYS A 124 3.27 -15.15 -7.83
N HIS A 125 2.12 -14.68 -7.41
CA HIS A 125 0.82 -15.26 -7.76
C HIS A 125 0.12 -14.55 -8.92
N GLY A 126 0.72 -13.51 -9.48
CA GLY A 126 0.08 -12.69 -10.53
C GLY A 126 -1.15 -11.92 -10.02
N TRP A 127 -1.23 -11.63 -8.74
CA TRP A 127 -2.36 -10.90 -8.17
C TRP A 127 -2.26 -9.41 -8.44
N VAL A 128 -3.33 -8.84 -8.99
CA VAL A 128 -3.44 -7.40 -9.24
C VAL A 128 -4.70 -6.90 -8.51
N PRO A 129 -4.60 -6.66 -7.19
CA PRO A 129 -5.77 -6.24 -6.42
C PRO A 129 -6.28 -4.90 -6.95
N LYS A 130 -7.58 -4.78 -7.02
CA LYS A 130 -8.28 -3.52 -7.21
C LYS A 130 -8.53 -2.85 -5.85
N GLY A 131 -9.08 -1.66 -5.89
CA GLY A 131 -9.45 -0.93 -4.69
C GLY A 131 -10.14 0.37 -5.05
N ASN A 132 -10.55 1.11 -4.04
CA ASN A 132 -11.16 2.42 -4.25
C ASN A 132 -10.10 3.44 -4.70
N SER A 133 -9.89 3.53 -5.99
CA SER A 133 -8.96 4.47 -6.63
C SER A 133 -9.67 5.53 -7.48
N ASN A 134 -11.01 5.47 -7.56
CA ASN A 134 -11.83 6.42 -8.29
C ASN A 134 -13.18 6.65 -7.58
N TRP A 135 -13.14 7.40 -6.48
CA TRP A 135 -14.32 7.92 -5.79
C TRP A 135 -15.39 6.87 -5.45
N GLY A 136 -15.02 5.83 -4.71
CA GLY A 136 -15.89 4.75 -4.28
C GLY A 136 -15.83 3.51 -5.14
N GLN A 137 -15.10 3.54 -6.25
CA GLN A 137 -14.92 2.42 -7.17
C GLN A 137 -13.45 2.31 -7.63
N SER A 138 -13.12 1.27 -8.36
CA SER A 138 -11.80 1.15 -8.98
C SER A 138 -11.75 1.88 -10.32
N HIS A 139 -10.64 2.57 -10.62
CA HIS A 139 -10.39 3.13 -11.96
C HIS A 139 -10.34 2.06 -13.07
N LYS A 140 -10.16 0.79 -12.69
CA LYS A 140 -10.17 -0.38 -13.60
C LYS A 140 -11.55 -0.98 -13.81
N ASP A 141 -12.57 -0.44 -13.16
CA ASP A 141 -13.93 -0.92 -13.35
C ASP A 141 -14.50 -0.44 -14.69
N ALA A 142 -15.59 -1.09 -15.11
CA ALA A 142 -16.19 -0.83 -16.41
C ALA A 142 -16.61 0.63 -16.58
N THR A 143 -16.53 1.11 -17.82
CA THR A 143 -17.03 2.44 -18.20
C THR A 143 -18.51 2.60 -17.83
N ALA A 144 -18.89 3.79 -17.35
CA ALA A 144 -20.28 4.09 -17.07
C ALA A 144 -21.18 3.89 -18.28
N TRP A 145 -22.37 3.34 -18.06
CA TRP A 145 -23.39 3.26 -19.08
C TRP A 145 -23.89 4.66 -19.44
N THR A 146 -24.01 4.92 -20.73
CA THR A 146 -24.58 6.14 -21.27
C THR A 146 -25.53 5.79 -22.42
N ALA A 147 -26.62 6.52 -22.58
CA ALA A 147 -27.51 6.35 -23.72
C ALA A 147 -26.81 6.78 -25.03
N GLY A 148 -27.16 6.13 -26.15
CA GLY A 148 -26.61 6.41 -27.49
C GLY A 148 -25.24 5.78 -27.77
N ALA A 149 -24.67 5.02 -26.84
CA ALA A 149 -23.38 4.36 -27.05
C ALA A 149 -23.56 3.00 -27.75
N ALA A 150 -22.73 2.70 -28.73
CA ALA A 150 -22.65 1.36 -29.31
C ALA A 150 -21.93 0.41 -28.33
N VAL A 151 -22.52 -0.76 -28.08
CA VAL A 151 -21.94 -1.80 -27.24
C VAL A 151 -21.94 -3.14 -27.98
N ALA A 152 -20.83 -3.84 -27.88
CA ALA A 152 -20.67 -5.18 -28.45
C ALA A 152 -20.92 -6.25 -27.37
N VAL A 153 -21.20 -7.48 -27.80
CA VAL A 153 -21.28 -8.64 -26.90
C VAL A 153 -20.01 -8.77 -26.10
N GLY A 154 -20.16 -8.95 -24.78
CA GLY A 154 -19.05 -9.05 -23.83
C GLY A 154 -18.58 -7.72 -23.27
N ASN A 155 -18.98 -6.58 -23.83
CA ASN A 155 -18.64 -5.28 -23.23
C ASN A 155 -19.28 -5.16 -21.84
N GLU A 156 -18.53 -4.56 -20.92
CA GLU A 156 -19.01 -4.27 -19.59
C GLU A 156 -19.36 -2.78 -19.44
N ARG A 157 -20.40 -2.49 -18.67
CA ARG A 157 -20.83 -1.13 -18.32
C ARG A 157 -21.21 -1.07 -16.84
N ALA A 158 -20.82 0.01 -16.20
CA ALA A 158 -21.21 0.32 -14.84
C ALA A 158 -22.56 1.04 -14.83
N TYR A 159 -23.53 0.55 -14.06
CA TYR A 159 -24.83 1.16 -13.91
C TYR A 159 -25.42 0.84 -12.52
N GLU A 160 -25.94 1.85 -11.82
CA GLU A 160 -26.63 1.71 -10.53
C GLU A 160 -25.87 0.81 -9.52
N GLY A 161 -24.55 1.04 -9.38
CA GLY A 161 -23.70 0.32 -8.43
C GLY A 161 -23.30 -1.11 -8.81
N TYR A 162 -23.60 -1.54 -10.05
CA TYR A 162 -23.22 -2.85 -10.55
C TYR A 162 -22.50 -2.76 -11.92
N ILE A 163 -21.70 -3.78 -12.21
CA ILE A 163 -21.16 -4.01 -13.55
C ILE A 163 -22.12 -4.96 -14.27
N TYR A 164 -22.49 -4.58 -15.49
CA TYR A 164 -23.33 -5.38 -16.38
C TYR A 164 -22.55 -5.75 -17.64
N LYS A 165 -22.70 -7.01 -18.05
CA LYS A 165 -22.10 -7.54 -19.29
C LYS A 165 -23.15 -7.53 -20.39
N CYS A 166 -22.80 -6.97 -21.56
CA CYS A 166 -23.64 -6.97 -22.74
C CYS A 166 -23.75 -8.39 -23.32
N LEU A 167 -24.97 -8.87 -23.50
CA LEU A 167 -25.29 -10.19 -24.08
C LEU A 167 -25.61 -10.10 -25.55
N ILE A 168 -26.19 -9.00 -26.01
CA ILE A 168 -26.59 -8.75 -27.41
C ILE A 168 -26.09 -7.39 -27.84
N ALA A 169 -25.31 -7.32 -28.92
CA ALA A 169 -24.79 -6.05 -29.43
C ALA A 169 -25.94 -5.10 -29.83
N HIS A 170 -25.87 -3.86 -29.34
CA HIS A 170 -26.90 -2.86 -29.59
C HIS A 170 -26.39 -1.43 -29.40
N THR A 171 -27.19 -0.44 -29.75
CA THR A 171 -26.99 0.93 -29.30
C THR A 171 -27.84 1.14 -28.05
N THR A 172 -27.23 1.62 -26.99
CA THR A 172 -27.88 1.83 -25.70
C THR A 172 -28.97 2.89 -25.79
N SER A 173 -30.10 2.65 -25.13
CA SER A 173 -31.22 3.60 -25.04
C SER A 173 -31.85 3.56 -23.65
N ALA A 174 -32.78 4.48 -23.39
CA ALA A 174 -33.48 4.52 -22.11
C ALA A 174 -34.29 3.24 -21.84
N GLU A 175 -34.77 2.56 -22.87
CA GLU A 175 -35.52 1.32 -22.82
C GLU A 175 -34.61 0.09 -22.66
N LEU A 176 -33.33 0.23 -22.97
CA LEU A 176 -32.32 -0.83 -22.89
C LEU A 176 -31.32 -0.59 -21.77
N LYS A 177 -31.76 0.02 -20.67
CA LYS A 177 -30.92 0.18 -19.47
C LYS A 177 -30.56 -1.18 -18.86
N PRO A 178 -29.38 -1.32 -18.26
CA PRO A 178 -28.91 -2.59 -17.74
C PRO A 178 -29.80 -3.23 -16.68
N ASP A 179 -30.47 -2.43 -15.86
CA ASP A 179 -31.35 -2.89 -14.76
C ASP A 179 -32.73 -3.35 -15.21
N ILE A 180 -33.19 -2.90 -16.38
CA ILE A 180 -34.56 -3.20 -16.90
C ILE A 180 -34.57 -4.06 -18.15
N ALA A 181 -33.45 -4.29 -18.80
CA ALA A 181 -33.33 -5.05 -20.05
C ALA A 181 -32.47 -6.33 -19.88
N PRO A 182 -32.92 -7.34 -19.11
CA PRO A 182 -32.11 -8.52 -18.79
C PRO A 182 -31.80 -9.41 -20.02
N THR A 183 -32.52 -9.27 -21.11
CA THR A 183 -32.18 -9.94 -22.40
C THR A 183 -30.89 -9.40 -23.00
N TYR A 184 -30.62 -8.12 -22.81
CA TYR A 184 -29.43 -7.44 -23.36
C TYR A 184 -28.28 -7.40 -22.37
N TRP A 185 -28.54 -7.52 -21.05
CA TRP A 185 -27.57 -7.32 -20.00
C TRP A 185 -27.61 -8.40 -18.94
N GLN A 186 -26.45 -8.96 -18.64
CA GLN A 186 -26.25 -9.82 -17.48
C GLN A 186 -25.74 -8.98 -16.32
N LYS A 187 -26.45 -8.96 -15.22
CA LYS A 187 -26.01 -8.34 -13.99
C LYS A 187 -24.81 -9.10 -13.41
N GLY A 188 -23.75 -8.39 -13.11
CA GLY A 188 -22.52 -8.92 -12.52
C GLY A 188 -22.30 -8.46 -11.08
N LYS A 189 -21.05 -8.18 -10.74
CA LYS A 189 -20.62 -7.81 -9.38
C LYS A 189 -20.97 -6.37 -9.01
N LEU A 190 -20.87 -6.07 -7.71
CA LEU A 190 -20.86 -4.70 -7.21
C LEU A 190 -19.69 -3.93 -7.81
N ILE A 191 -19.88 -2.65 -8.10
CA ILE A 191 -18.84 -1.79 -8.69
C ILE A 191 -17.87 -1.24 -7.67
N GLY A 192 -18.32 -1.03 -6.43
CA GLY A 192 -17.51 -0.35 -5.42
C GLY A 192 -17.88 -0.71 -4.00
N GLY A 193 -17.28 -0.01 -3.05
CA GLY A 193 -17.56 -0.13 -1.63
C GLY A 193 -18.62 0.87 -1.16
N ILE A 194 -19.07 0.69 0.08
CA ILE A 194 -20.03 1.59 0.73
C ILE A 194 -19.25 2.80 1.25
N SER A 195 -19.61 4.00 0.82
CA SER A 195 -19.04 5.25 1.31
C SER A 195 -20.04 5.96 2.23
N GLN A 196 -19.52 6.56 3.28
CA GLN A 196 -20.25 7.51 4.13
C GLN A 196 -19.79 8.96 3.89
N ASP A 197 -18.74 9.18 3.10
CA ASP A 197 -18.33 10.50 2.71
C ASP A 197 -19.29 11.01 1.63
N THR A 198 -20.06 12.04 1.94
CA THR A 198 -21.12 12.57 1.06
C THR A 198 -20.61 13.65 0.11
N GLU A 199 -19.42 14.20 0.32
CA GLU A 199 -18.88 15.31 -0.44
C GLU A 199 -17.50 15.01 -1.00
N LYS A 200 -17.33 15.30 -2.30
CA LYS A 200 -16.02 15.44 -2.93
C LYS A 200 -15.48 16.80 -2.55
N GLU A 201 -14.52 16.83 -1.65
CA GLU A 201 -13.80 18.08 -1.39
C GLU A 201 -12.87 18.36 -2.56
N ALA A 202 -13.23 19.34 -3.40
CA ALA A 202 -12.53 19.63 -4.65
C ALA A 202 -11.06 20.05 -4.45
N ALA A 203 -10.73 20.63 -3.30
CA ALA A 203 -9.38 21.09 -2.97
C ALA A 203 -8.45 19.96 -2.47
N HIS A 204 -9.01 18.95 -1.78
CA HIS A 204 -8.24 17.88 -1.13
C HIS A 204 -8.73 16.47 -1.46
N GLN A 205 -9.74 16.35 -2.31
CA GLN A 205 -10.21 15.10 -2.92
C GLN A 205 -10.55 13.99 -1.92
N THR A 206 -11.15 14.30 -0.79
CA THR A 206 -11.32 13.41 0.36
C THR A 206 -12.66 12.74 0.48
N GLY A 207 -13.60 13.07 -0.39
CA GLY A 207 -14.87 12.39 -0.48
C GLY A 207 -14.71 10.96 -1.00
N TYR A 208 -15.65 10.09 -0.61
CA TYR A 208 -15.78 8.73 -1.14
C TYR A 208 -14.71 7.72 -0.69
N ARG A 209 -14.09 7.88 0.47
CA ARG A 209 -13.49 6.73 1.15
C ARG A 209 -14.59 5.71 1.41
N THR A 210 -14.27 4.45 1.33
CA THR A 210 -15.22 3.37 1.58
C THR A 210 -15.01 2.77 2.96
N LEU A 211 -16.08 2.28 3.58
CA LEU A 211 -16.00 1.46 4.79
C LEU A 211 -15.12 0.24 4.51
N ASN A 212 -14.26 -0.08 5.44
CA ASN A 212 -13.34 -1.21 5.35
C ASN A 212 -14.05 -2.50 4.98
N GLY A 213 -13.54 -3.20 3.97
CA GLY A 213 -14.01 -4.52 3.59
C GLY A 213 -15.39 -4.56 2.93
N THR A 214 -15.95 -3.42 2.52
CA THR A 214 -17.25 -3.39 1.83
C THR A 214 -17.14 -3.43 0.32
N GLY A 215 -15.94 -3.34 -0.23
CA GLY A 215 -15.69 -3.44 -1.66
C GLY A 215 -15.92 -4.84 -2.23
N PRO A 216 -15.94 -4.95 -3.56
CA PRO A 216 -16.02 -6.24 -4.25
C PRO A 216 -14.86 -7.18 -3.88
N LEU A 217 -15.03 -8.46 -4.19
CA LEU A 217 -14.04 -9.49 -3.82
C LEU A 217 -12.64 -9.23 -4.41
N ASP A 218 -12.55 -8.61 -5.58
CA ASP A 218 -11.29 -8.24 -6.23
C ASP A 218 -10.57 -7.04 -5.57
N TRP A 219 -11.13 -6.47 -4.48
CA TRP A 219 -10.45 -5.53 -3.59
C TRP A 219 -9.69 -6.23 -2.45
N TYR A 220 -9.88 -7.54 -2.32
CA TYR A 220 -9.08 -8.36 -1.43
C TYR A 220 -7.86 -8.92 -2.19
N LEU A 221 -6.74 -9.03 -1.51
CA LEU A 221 -5.53 -9.62 -2.07
C LEU A 221 -5.82 -11.05 -2.55
N GLY A 222 -5.50 -11.34 -3.81
CA GLY A 222 -5.81 -12.63 -4.42
C GLY A 222 -7.31 -12.90 -4.65
N SER A 223 -8.16 -11.87 -4.57
CA SER A 223 -9.62 -12.01 -4.63
C SER A 223 -10.17 -13.02 -3.60
N ASP A 224 -9.51 -13.09 -2.45
CA ASP A 224 -9.84 -14.03 -1.36
C ASP A 224 -10.30 -13.24 -0.11
N PRO A 225 -11.55 -13.45 0.36
CA PRO A 225 -12.08 -12.75 1.53
C PRO A 225 -11.36 -13.13 2.84
N ALA A 226 -10.51 -14.17 2.84
CA ALA A 226 -9.64 -14.51 3.96
C ALA A 226 -8.42 -13.56 4.07
N ASN A 227 -8.08 -12.89 2.99
CA ASN A 227 -6.85 -12.11 2.85
C ASN A 227 -7.04 -10.61 3.14
N LEU A 228 -5.98 -9.80 2.93
CA LEU A 228 -6.01 -8.35 3.16
C LEU A 228 -7.04 -7.67 2.26
N SER A 229 -7.86 -6.79 2.85
CA SER A 229 -8.81 -5.93 2.15
C SER A 229 -8.22 -4.55 1.91
N ASP A 230 -8.63 -3.91 0.84
CA ASP A 230 -8.37 -2.50 0.56
C ASP A 230 -6.88 -2.10 0.58
N ILE A 231 -5.97 -3.00 0.20
CA ILE A 231 -4.52 -2.71 0.13
C ILE A 231 -4.19 -1.64 -0.93
N VAL A 232 -5.10 -1.45 -1.88
CA VAL A 232 -5.04 -0.42 -2.93
C VAL A 232 -6.18 0.56 -2.74
N GLY A 233 -5.90 1.86 -2.87
CA GLY A 233 -6.91 2.91 -2.86
C GLY A 233 -7.50 3.23 -1.49
N SER A 234 -8.59 3.95 -1.46
CA SER A 234 -9.35 4.51 -0.31
C SER A 234 -8.56 5.59 0.46
N SER A 235 -7.61 5.25 1.28
CA SER A 235 -6.61 6.15 1.85
C SER A 235 -5.22 5.58 1.61
N VAL A 236 -4.22 6.43 1.44
CA VAL A 236 -2.83 5.98 1.39
C VAL A 236 -2.42 5.44 2.76
N GLU A 237 -1.52 4.47 2.79
CA GLU A 237 -1.06 3.84 4.02
C GLU A 237 0.35 4.30 4.37
N LEU A 238 0.48 5.05 5.47
CA LEU A 238 1.77 5.40 6.03
C LEU A 238 2.56 4.13 6.40
N GLN A 239 3.84 4.12 6.04
CA GLN A 239 4.74 2.99 6.26
C GLN A 239 5.86 3.37 7.22
N TYR A 240 6.26 2.42 8.05
CA TYR A 240 7.32 2.60 9.05
C TYR A 240 8.58 1.84 8.65
N GLY A 241 9.73 2.34 9.12
CA GLY A 241 11.03 1.69 8.88
C GLY A 241 11.72 2.05 7.57
N TYR A 242 11.19 3.02 6.83
CA TYR A 242 11.83 3.63 5.67
C TYR A 242 11.57 5.14 5.66
N ARG A 243 12.61 5.89 5.32
CA ARG A 243 12.54 7.34 5.06
C ARG A 243 13.59 7.74 4.03
N ILE A 244 13.47 8.95 3.51
CA ILE A 244 14.57 9.64 2.84
C ILE A 244 14.99 10.84 3.70
N VAL A 245 16.29 11.13 3.70
CA VAL A 245 16.84 12.38 4.23
C VAL A 245 17.77 12.93 3.17
N ASP A 246 17.48 14.13 2.66
CA ASP A 246 18.22 14.74 1.55
C ASP A 246 18.40 13.76 0.37
N CYS A 247 17.31 13.04 0.05
CA CYS A 247 17.23 11.96 -0.95
C CYS A 247 17.97 10.66 -0.60
N GLU A 248 18.77 10.59 0.48
CA GLU A 248 19.39 9.35 0.93
C GLU A 248 18.35 8.37 1.46
N LEU A 249 18.40 7.12 0.99
CA LEU A 249 17.53 6.05 1.47
C LEU A 249 17.99 5.54 2.83
N GLN A 250 17.15 5.67 3.83
CA GLN A 250 17.43 5.20 5.18
C GLN A 250 16.37 4.21 5.64
N ILE A 251 16.80 3.09 6.21
CA ILE A 251 15.93 2.02 6.72
C ILE A 251 16.27 1.65 8.15
N LEU A 252 15.34 1.03 8.85
CA LEU A 252 15.66 0.19 9.99
C LEU A 252 15.98 -1.22 9.48
N GLU A 253 17.06 -1.81 10.02
CA GLU A 253 17.51 -3.15 9.62
C GLU A 253 16.38 -4.18 9.70
N ASN A 254 16.24 -4.99 8.66
CA ASN A 254 15.19 -6.00 8.53
C ASN A 254 13.79 -5.41 8.77
N ASN A 255 13.06 -5.94 9.76
CA ASN A 255 11.76 -5.44 10.19
C ASN A 255 11.78 -4.90 11.64
N ASN A 256 12.89 -4.30 12.06
CA ASN A 256 13.01 -3.78 13.43
C ASN A 256 12.01 -2.66 13.72
N ALA A 257 11.50 -1.98 12.70
CA ALA A 257 10.40 -1.01 12.84
C ALA A 257 9.08 -1.64 13.33
N ALA A 258 8.93 -2.94 13.20
CA ALA A 258 7.77 -3.69 13.70
C ALA A 258 7.82 -3.95 15.20
N ASN A 259 8.98 -3.78 15.85
CA ASN A 259 9.07 -3.85 17.30
C ASN A 259 8.29 -2.67 17.91
N PRO A 260 7.31 -2.91 18.80
CA PRO A 260 6.56 -1.84 19.46
C PRO A 260 7.44 -0.83 20.23
N ASP A 261 8.61 -1.27 20.69
CA ASP A 261 9.57 -0.43 21.44
C ASP A 261 10.63 0.22 20.54
N ALA A 262 10.54 0.03 19.21
CA ALA A 262 11.49 0.67 18.28
C ALA A 262 11.40 2.20 18.38
N ASP A 263 12.56 2.83 18.49
CA ASP A 263 12.67 4.28 18.34
C ASP A 263 12.67 4.65 16.85
N LEU A 264 11.54 5.16 16.39
CA LEU A 264 11.36 5.62 15.01
C LEU A 264 11.51 7.15 14.87
N SER A 265 11.95 7.85 15.93
CA SER A 265 12.14 9.30 15.89
C SER A 265 13.17 9.73 14.83
N ALA A 266 13.13 11.00 14.42
CA ALA A 266 14.06 11.53 13.43
C ALA A 266 15.53 11.40 13.88
N SER A 267 15.80 11.49 15.17
CA SER A 267 17.14 11.42 15.78
C SER A 267 17.59 10.01 16.15
N SER A 268 16.77 8.98 15.92
CA SER A 268 17.10 7.61 16.29
C SER A 268 18.39 7.12 15.61
N ALA A 269 19.29 6.53 16.40
CA ALA A 269 20.50 5.87 15.90
C ALA A 269 20.24 4.54 15.17
N ALA A 270 18.98 4.07 15.21
CA ALA A 270 18.57 2.84 14.52
C ALA A 270 18.49 2.99 12.98
N TRP A 271 18.35 4.22 12.49
CA TRP A 271 18.37 4.48 11.04
C TRP A 271 19.73 4.16 10.44
N LYS A 272 19.71 3.44 9.33
CA LYS A 272 20.88 3.05 8.55
C LYS A 272 20.70 3.43 7.10
N ALA A 273 21.78 3.87 6.47
CA ALA A 273 21.87 4.06 5.04
C ALA A 273 22.35 2.77 4.36
N ILE A 274 22.00 2.57 3.11
CA ILE A 274 22.32 1.38 2.33
C ILE A 274 23.53 1.68 1.47
N LEU A 275 24.67 1.05 1.75
CA LEU A 275 25.88 1.13 0.94
C LEU A 275 25.92 -0.09 -0.01
N PRO A 276 25.74 0.09 -1.34
CA PRO A 276 25.75 -1.01 -2.30
C PRO A 276 27.13 -1.63 -2.47
N ASN A 277 27.19 -2.93 -2.73
CA ASN A 277 28.41 -3.57 -3.20
C ASN A 277 28.68 -3.19 -4.67
N ALA A 278 29.95 -3.13 -5.04
CA ALA A 278 30.34 -2.76 -6.40
C ALA A 278 30.20 -3.92 -7.40
N SER A 279 30.17 -5.16 -6.92
CA SER A 279 30.31 -6.37 -7.74
C SER A 279 29.04 -7.25 -7.82
N ASP A 280 28.07 -7.00 -6.95
CA ASP A 280 26.86 -7.82 -6.86
C ASP A 280 25.70 -7.04 -6.23
N ASP A 281 24.53 -7.67 -6.13
CA ASP A 281 23.31 -7.09 -5.51
C ASP A 281 23.35 -7.06 -3.96
N GLY A 282 24.52 -7.30 -3.35
CA GLY A 282 24.75 -7.20 -1.91
C GLY A 282 24.85 -5.74 -1.44
N TYR A 283 24.86 -5.57 -0.14
CA TYR A 283 24.92 -4.25 0.50
C TYR A 283 25.47 -4.35 1.94
N THR A 284 25.83 -3.20 2.48
CA THR A 284 26.14 -3.04 3.90
C THR A 284 25.30 -1.90 4.49
N LEU A 285 24.81 -2.08 5.70
CA LEU A 285 24.12 -1.02 6.44
C LEU A 285 25.14 -0.18 7.20
N VAL A 286 25.18 1.10 6.90
CA VAL A 286 26.14 2.06 7.46
C VAL A 286 25.44 3.23 8.12
N ALA A 287 26.21 4.10 8.77
CA ALA A 287 25.66 5.34 9.32
C ALA A 287 25.10 6.24 8.21
N PRO A 288 23.97 6.92 8.41
CA PRO A 288 23.48 7.96 7.51
C PRO A 288 24.54 9.01 7.18
N GLY A 289 24.54 9.50 5.94
CA GLY A 289 25.51 10.47 5.44
C GLY A 289 26.86 9.86 5.02
N THR A 290 27.00 8.53 5.01
CA THR A 290 28.20 7.86 4.48
C THR A 290 28.25 8.03 2.96
N THR A 291 29.40 8.43 2.43
CA THR A 291 29.58 8.60 0.97
C THR A 291 29.32 7.32 0.20
N GLY A 292 28.57 7.42 -0.90
CA GLY A 292 28.28 6.31 -1.80
C GLY A 292 27.06 5.46 -1.41
N THR A 293 26.31 5.86 -0.38
CA THR A 293 25.03 5.24 -0.04
C THR A 293 23.97 5.50 -1.09
N LEU A 294 22.88 4.73 -1.06
CA LEU A 294 21.79 4.88 -2.02
C LEU A 294 21.01 6.19 -1.84
N HIS A 295 20.75 6.83 -2.96
CA HIS A 295 19.95 8.04 -3.08
C HIS A 295 18.93 7.90 -4.21
N TRP A 296 17.82 8.60 -4.11
CA TRP A 296 17.05 8.94 -5.29
C TRP A 296 17.69 10.15 -5.98
N ASN A 297 17.75 10.09 -7.32
CA ASN A 297 18.30 11.15 -8.13
C ASN A 297 17.38 11.46 -9.32
N VAL A 298 17.54 12.62 -9.91
CA VAL A 298 16.85 13.01 -11.15
C VAL A 298 17.80 12.86 -12.32
N HIS A 299 17.38 12.12 -13.32
CA HIS A 299 18.12 11.96 -14.55
C HIS A 299 17.37 12.60 -15.73
N TRP A 300 18.05 13.47 -16.47
CA TRP A 300 17.55 14.01 -17.71
C TRP A 300 17.85 13.04 -18.85
N ASN A 301 16.80 12.46 -19.46
CA ASN A 301 16.93 11.44 -20.52
C ASN A 301 16.81 12.00 -21.94
N GLY A 302 16.87 13.35 -22.11
CA GLY A 302 16.71 14.03 -23.40
C GLY A 302 15.26 14.40 -23.76
N THR A 303 14.27 13.79 -23.10
CA THR A 303 12.83 14.10 -23.32
C THR A 303 12.14 14.53 -22.04
N GLY A 304 12.69 14.22 -20.88
CA GLY A 304 12.15 14.57 -19.58
C GLY A 304 13.03 14.10 -18.42
N SER A 305 12.66 14.50 -17.21
CA SER A 305 13.35 14.08 -16.00
C SER A 305 12.71 12.78 -15.49
N ALA A 306 13.52 11.76 -15.25
CA ALA A 306 13.13 10.49 -14.66
C ALA A 306 13.75 10.32 -13.27
N ILE A 307 13.04 9.64 -12.36
CA ILE A 307 13.58 9.20 -11.08
C ILE A 307 14.53 8.03 -11.34
N GLN A 308 15.70 8.08 -10.75
CA GLN A 308 16.71 7.06 -10.87
C GLN A 308 17.30 6.72 -9.49
N LEU A 309 17.49 5.44 -9.19
CA LEU A 309 18.24 5.02 -8.02
C LEU A 309 19.73 5.20 -8.31
N ASP A 310 20.47 5.82 -7.39
CA ASP A 310 21.85 6.24 -7.59
C ASP A 310 22.63 6.16 -6.27
N THR A 311 23.91 6.51 -6.30
CA THR A 311 24.77 6.68 -5.11
C THR A 311 25.02 8.15 -4.76
N GLN A 312 24.28 9.06 -5.38
CA GLN A 312 24.29 10.49 -5.08
C GLN A 312 22.94 11.14 -5.47
N CYS A 313 22.66 12.32 -4.93
CA CYS A 313 21.57 13.19 -5.34
C CYS A 313 22.16 14.50 -5.87
N ASP A 314 21.86 14.83 -7.13
CA ASP A 314 22.39 16.02 -7.81
C ASP A 314 21.41 17.20 -7.77
N ASP A 315 20.16 16.97 -7.37
CA ASP A 315 19.08 17.97 -7.42
C ASP A 315 18.25 17.96 -6.14
N LEU A 316 18.37 19.00 -5.34
CA LEU A 316 17.57 19.27 -4.15
C LEU A 316 16.70 20.53 -4.34
N THR A 317 16.19 20.75 -5.56
CA THR A 317 15.49 21.99 -5.94
C THR A 317 14.07 22.11 -5.40
N GLY A 318 13.59 21.14 -4.62
CA GLY A 318 12.27 21.18 -3.98
C GLY A 318 11.11 20.71 -4.87
N TYR A 319 11.39 20.15 -6.03
CA TYR A 319 10.36 19.62 -6.91
C TYR A 319 10.08 18.13 -6.67
N ALA A 320 8.80 17.78 -6.66
CA ALA A 320 8.41 16.38 -6.74
C ALA A 320 8.57 15.85 -8.17
N ARG A 321 9.04 14.62 -8.30
CA ARG A 321 9.09 13.87 -9.55
C ARG A 321 8.39 12.55 -9.35
N GLY A 322 7.71 12.10 -10.40
CA GLY A 322 7.00 10.84 -10.33
C GLY A 322 6.98 10.13 -11.68
N GLN A 323 6.92 8.81 -11.63
CA GLN A 323 6.79 7.94 -12.79
C GLN A 323 6.14 6.62 -12.41
N SER A 324 5.79 5.80 -13.42
CA SER A 324 5.31 4.44 -13.15
C SER A 324 6.39 3.63 -12.43
N PHE A 325 5.99 2.88 -11.39
CA PHE A 325 6.90 2.04 -10.61
C PHE A 325 7.75 1.12 -11.51
N LYS A 326 7.11 0.45 -12.47
CA LYS A 326 7.79 -0.49 -13.38
C LYS A 326 8.80 0.16 -14.33
N THR A 327 8.85 1.49 -14.40
CA THR A 327 9.81 2.23 -15.24
C THR A 327 10.97 2.82 -14.45
N LEU A 328 11.06 2.55 -13.14
CA LEU A 328 12.21 2.95 -12.33
C LEU A 328 13.49 2.28 -12.84
N THR A 329 14.57 3.04 -12.89
CA THR A 329 15.89 2.58 -13.33
C THR A 329 16.95 2.92 -12.30
N ALA A 330 18.09 2.25 -12.38
CA ALA A 330 19.29 2.60 -11.63
C ALA A 330 20.31 3.30 -12.52
N HIS A 331 21.20 4.10 -11.93
CA HIS A 331 22.27 4.76 -12.70
C HIS A 331 23.25 3.70 -13.25
N PRO A 332 23.44 3.64 -14.58
CA PRO A 332 24.09 2.48 -15.21
C PRO A 332 25.56 2.28 -14.85
N THR A 333 26.26 3.34 -14.48
CA THR A 333 27.69 3.28 -14.14
C THR A 333 27.99 3.45 -12.67
N ARG A 334 27.21 4.27 -11.94
CA ARG A 334 27.42 4.46 -10.49
C ARG A 334 26.74 3.38 -9.65
N LEU A 335 25.67 2.78 -10.17
CA LEU A 335 24.92 1.70 -9.50
C LEU A 335 24.61 0.57 -10.51
N PRO A 336 25.64 -0.15 -11.00
CA PRO A 336 25.43 -1.24 -11.96
C PRO A 336 24.69 -2.44 -11.35
N HIS A 337 24.74 -2.60 -10.03
CA HIS A 337 24.06 -3.65 -9.27
C HIS A 337 23.12 -3.01 -8.24
N VAL A 338 21.84 -3.27 -8.37
CA VAL A 338 20.83 -2.76 -7.45
C VAL A 338 20.72 -3.69 -6.24
N PRO A 339 20.99 -3.21 -5.01
CA PRO A 339 20.91 -4.03 -3.81
C PRO A 339 19.56 -4.75 -3.68
N SER A 340 19.62 -6.03 -3.33
CA SER A 340 18.44 -6.89 -3.19
C SER A 340 17.43 -6.30 -2.19
N VAL A 341 17.90 -5.66 -1.14
CA VAL A 341 17.05 -5.10 -0.09
C VAL A 341 16.01 -4.11 -0.61
N VAL A 342 16.35 -3.24 -1.58
CA VAL A 342 15.34 -2.29 -2.11
C VAL A 342 14.29 -2.99 -2.96
N LYS A 343 14.62 -4.13 -3.57
CA LYS A 343 13.68 -5.01 -4.27
C LYS A 343 12.77 -5.74 -3.26
N GLU A 344 13.35 -6.27 -2.19
CA GLU A 344 12.65 -6.97 -1.10
C GLU A 344 11.70 -6.05 -0.34
N LEU A 345 12.07 -4.80 -0.14
CA LEU A 345 11.21 -3.78 0.47
C LEU A 345 10.15 -3.21 -0.50
N GLY A 346 10.13 -3.69 -1.76
CA GLY A 346 9.20 -3.23 -2.78
C GLY A 346 9.39 -1.76 -3.14
N LEU A 347 10.59 -1.22 -2.98
CA LEU A 347 10.95 0.16 -3.33
C LEU A 347 11.49 0.27 -4.76
N PHE A 348 11.89 -0.84 -5.35
CA PHE A 348 12.42 -0.92 -6.70
C PHE A 348 11.87 -2.18 -7.41
N PRO A 349 11.68 -2.19 -8.75
CA PRO A 349 11.31 -3.39 -9.49
C PRO A 349 12.29 -4.53 -9.28
N THR A 350 11.81 -5.76 -9.20
CA THR A 350 12.66 -6.93 -9.03
C THR A 350 13.54 -7.20 -10.25
N ASP A 351 12.94 -7.03 -11.43
CA ASP A 351 13.58 -7.13 -12.75
C ASP A 351 12.72 -6.46 -13.83
N ALA A 352 13.12 -6.55 -15.08
CA ALA A 352 12.41 -5.95 -16.22
C ALA A 352 11.02 -6.56 -16.48
N SER A 353 10.72 -7.74 -15.92
CA SER A 353 9.40 -8.39 -16.05
C SER A 353 8.41 -7.96 -14.96
N ASP A 354 8.85 -7.20 -13.96
CA ASP A 354 8.00 -6.69 -12.89
C ASP A 354 7.00 -5.66 -13.42
N GLN A 355 5.77 -6.11 -13.64
CA GLN A 355 4.67 -5.30 -14.13
C GLN A 355 3.79 -4.73 -13.01
N THR A 356 4.31 -4.65 -11.79
CA THR A 356 3.58 -4.08 -10.66
C THR A 356 3.12 -2.66 -10.97
N GLU A 357 1.81 -2.43 -10.86
CA GLU A 357 1.20 -1.14 -11.14
C GLU A 357 1.28 -0.22 -9.93
N GLY A 358 1.33 1.07 -10.22
CA GLY A 358 1.39 2.16 -9.26
C GLY A 358 2.37 3.24 -9.69
N PHE A 359 2.27 4.37 -9.05
CA PHE A 359 3.08 5.55 -9.34
C PHE A 359 4.11 5.76 -8.24
N TYR A 360 5.36 5.91 -8.61
CA TYR A 360 6.45 6.23 -7.69
C TYR A 360 6.72 7.73 -7.73
N CYS A 361 6.67 8.38 -6.58
CA CYS A 361 6.93 9.81 -6.44
C CYS A 361 7.98 10.07 -5.35
N VAL A 362 8.93 10.93 -5.66
CA VAL A 362 9.94 11.41 -4.71
C VAL A 362 9.96 12.93 -4.75
N SER A 363 10.03 13.56 -3.60
CA SER A 363 10.32 14.99 -3.49
C SER A 363 11.80 15.21 -3.23
N PHE A 364 12.43 15.96 -4.09
CA PHE A 364 13.85 16.33 -4.03
C PHE A 364 14.00 17.62 -3.24
N ILE A 365 13.83 17.55 -1.92
CA ILE A 365 14.00 18.67 -1.01
C ILE A 365 14.88 18.27 0.16
N GLU A 366 15.51 19.26 0.80
CA GLU A 366 16.22 19.03 2.05
C GLU A 366 15.27 18.56 3.15
N GLY A 367 15.77 17.68 4.03
CA GLY A 367 15.07 17.18 5.18
C GLY A 367 14.49 15.79 5.06
N GLU A 368 13.72 15.40 6.08
CA GLU A 368 13.14 14.07 6.19
C GLU A 368 11.82 13.94 5.43
N GLY A 369 11.72 12.92 4.58
CA GLY A 369 10.49 12.49 3.95
C GLY A 369 10.11 11.08 4.37
N LEU A 370 8.87 10.90 4.85
CA LEU A 370 8.29 9.58 5.14
C LEU A 370 7.56 9.03 3.93
N SER A 371 7.31 7.72 3.92
CA SER A 371 6.63 7.08 2.79
C SER A 371 5.21 6.66 3.09
N TYR A 372 4.38 6.70 2.05
CA TYR A 372 3.07 6.08 2.02
C TYR A 372 2.86 5.26 0.75
N ARG A 373 1.92 4.34 0.79
CA ARG A 373 1.70 3.30 -0.23
C ARG A 373 0.24 3.11 -0.58
N GLY A 374 0.00 2.39 -1.67
CA GLY A 374 -1.32 1.89 -2.07
C GLY A 374 -2.16 2.86 -2.91
N GLY A 375 -1.93 4.14 -2.74
CA GLY A 375 -2.73 5.20 -3.36
C GLY A 375 -4.03 5.52 -2.62
N GLY A 376 -4.64 6.64 -2.95
CA GLY A 376 -5.88 7.17 -2.39
C GLY A 376 -7.11 6.90 -3.28
N CYS A 377 -8.26 7.36 -2.82
CA CYS A 377 -9.54 7.19 -3.52
C CYS A 377 -9.68 7.98 -4.82
N ASN A 378 -8.73 8.80 -5.16
CA ASN A 378 -8.73 9.69 -6.32
C ASN A 378 -7.52 9.52 -7.23
N ASP A 379 -6.60 8.61 -6.89
CA ASP A 379 -5.32 8.47 -7.58
C ASP A 379 -5.43 7.77 -8.94
N ALA A 380 -6.60 7.22 -9.26
CA ALA A 380 -6.83 6.52 -10.53
C ALA A 380 -5.70 5.49 -10.82
N SER A 381 -5.06 5.58 -11.97
CA SER A 381 -3.97 4.68 -12.38
C SER A 381 -2.67 4.86 -11.56
N TYR A 382 -2.58 5.86 -10.69
CA TYR A 382 -1.45 6.00 -9.77
C TYR A 382 -1.57 5.07 -8.56
N ALA A 383 -2.79 4.64 -8.20
CA ALA A 383 -2.98 3.64 -7.16
C ALA A 383 -2.53 2.26 -7.62
N GLY A 384 -1.98 1.47 -6.70
CA GLY A 384 -1.49 0.12 -6.96
C GLY A 384 -0.47 -0.33 -5.93
N LEU A 385 -0.06 -1.59 -5.98
CA LEU A 385 0.97 -2.13 -5.07
C LEU A 385 2.35 -1.50 -5.27
N GLY A 386 2.64 -0.97 -6.46
CA GLY A 386 3.85 -0.21 -6.75
C GLY A 386 3.74 1.27 -6.39
N ASN A 387 2.56 1.75 -5.93
CA ASN A 387 2.44 3.12 -5.49
C ASN A 387 3.33 3.36 -4.27
N VAL A 388 4.25 4.29 -4.41
CA VAL A 388 5.11 4.80 -3.34
C VAL A 388 5.17 6.30 -3.50
N SER A 389 4.91 7.03 -2.46
CA SER A 389 5.27 8.43 -2.41
C SER A 389 6.14 8.67 -1.18
N THR A 390 7.31 9.19 -1.40
CA THR A 390 8.25 9.57 -0.34
C THR A 390 8.53 11.03 -0.49
N SER A 391 7.99 11.83 0.41
CA SER A 391 8.03 13.28 0.26
C SER A 391 8.34 13.93 1.61
N ALA A 392 9.20 14.92 1.62
CA ALA A 392 9.37 15.77 2.78
C ALA A 392 8.13 16.63 3.07
N PHE A 393 7.16 16.70 2.16
CA PHE A 393 5.81 17.17 2.48
C PHE A 393 5.03 16.19 3.37
N VAL A 394 5.55 14.96 3.58
CA VAL A 394 5.03 13.95 4.49
C VAL A 394 5.98 13.85 5.67
N GLY A 395 6.18 14.95 6.37
CA GLY A 395 6.89 14.95 7.65
C GLY A 395 6.06 14.27 8.75
N ARG A 396 6.70 13.94 9.88
CA ARG A 396 6.10 13.17 11.00
C ARG A 396 4.80 13.74 11.53
N GLY A 397 4.70 15.08 11.59
CA GLY A 397 3.54 15.82 12.08
C GLY A 397 2.63 16.34 10.97
N VAL A 398 2.90 16.04 9.71
CA VAL A 398 2.04 16.49 8.61
C VAL A 398 0.76 15.66 8.62
N GLU A 399 -0.35 16.35 8.74
CA GLU A 399 -1.68 15.78 8.68
C GLU A 399 -2.25 16.05 7.29
N ASP A 400 -2.61 15.00 6.57
CA ASP A 400 -3.30 15.12 5.29
C ASP A 400 -4.55 14.25 5.31
N GLN A 401 -5.59 14.73 4.65
CA GLN A 401 -6.90 14.08 4.62
C GLN A 401 -6.88 12.73 3.90
N ILE A 402 -5.84 12.43 3.14
CA ILE A 402 -5.67 11.13 2.47
C ILE A 402 -4.82 10.15 3.30
N PHE A 403 -4.14 10.60 4.36
CA PHE A 403 -3.26 9.75 5.15
C PHE A 403 -4.04 8.83 6.08
N GLY A 404 -3.80 7.56 5.92
CA GLY A 404 -4.26 6.49 6.77
C GLY A 404 -3.10 5.56 7.15
N CYS A 405 -3.42 4.46 7.77
CA CYS A 405 -2.44 3.48 8.21
C CYS A 405 -3.07 2.09 8.28
N ARG A 406 -2.25 1.08 8.44
CA ARG A 406 -2.71 -0.30 8.69
C ARG A 406 -2.03 -0.85 9.94
N PRO A 407 -2.79 -1.36 10.93
CA PRO A 407 -2.21 -2.04 12.08
C PRO A 407 -1.47 -3.32 11.69
N ARG A 408 -0.44 -3.61 12.46
CA ARG A 408 0.32 -4.85 12.47
C ARG A 408 0.40 -5.38 13.89
N SER A 409 0.54 -6.67 14.07
CA SER A 409 0.80 -7.26 15.39
C SER A 409 2.02 -8.16 15.35
N ILE A 410 2.84 -8.12 16.40
CA ILE A 410 3.77 -9.20 16.69
C ILE A 410 2.98 -10.39 17.20
N GLY A 411 3.44 -11.59 16.90
CA GLY A 411 2.77 -12.85 17.20
C GLY A 411 2.47 -13.11 18.67
#